data_03a4344b75a6433f4755e5dc9105d10e
#
_entry.id   03a4344b75a6433f4755e5dc9105d10e
#
_cell.length_a   1.000
_cell.length_b   1.000
_cell.length_c   1.000
_cell.angle_alpha   90.00
_cell.angle_beta   90.00
_cell.angle_gamma   90.00
#
_symmetry.space_group_name_H-M   'P 1'
#
loop_
_entity.id
_entity.type
_entity.pdbx_description
1 polymer ?
#
loop_
_entity_poly.entity_id
_entity_poly.type
_entity_poly.pdbx_seq_one_letter_code
_entity_poly.pdbx_strand_id
1 'polypeptide(L)'
;MKAGVFFIPLLLVGTVVALAEKPEEKDGAEGGADERKWISLAPTKEGMGSWKALNFGGEGDTSWKNGTLTIEEGAELTGVVFSGKNLPEAPYEIEVEARRTSGVDFFCGFTLPVRDAKTCMTFICGGWGGGVVGFSSIDGMDASENETGSYQAFKDKQWYKIRLEIRKESLKAWIDSRELVDVNTKGRKLGLRFGSIEKCAPLGLATWQTTAELRGLRWRKLAD
;
A
#
# COMPACT_ATOMS: atom_id res chain seq x y z
N MET A 1 61.65 -55.38 -50.49
CA MET A 1 60.63 -55.14 -49.55
C MET A 1 60.09 -53.72 -49.77
N LYS A 2 58.94 -53.58 -50.44
CA LYS A 2 58.38 -52.30 -50.87
C LYS A 2 57.15 -52.05 -49.94
N ALA A 3 57.17 -50.95 -49.14
CA ALA A 3 56.07 -50.49 -48.32
C ALA A 3 55.09 -49.68 -49.19
N GLY A 4 53.86 -50.14 -49.29
CA GLY A 4 52.80 -49.39 -49.99
C GLY A 4 52.15 -48.38 -49.05
N VAL A 5 52.09 -47.17 -49.53
CA VAL A 5 51.38 -46.06 -48.89
C VAL A 5 49.91 -46.06 -49.37
N PHE A 6 48.94 -46.30 -48.49
CA PHE A 6 47.51 -46.13 -48.81
C PHE A 6 47.11 -44.69 -48.55
N PHE A 7 46.65 -43.98 -49.55
CA PHE A 7 45.94 -42.71 -49.43
C PHE A 7 44.47 -42.96 -49.21
N ILE A 8 43.92 -42.50 -48.09
CA ILE A 8 42.47 -42.43 -47.83
C ILE A 8 41.99 -41.01 -48.13
N PRO A 9 41.02 -40.80 -49.00
CA PRO A 9 40.45 -39.48 -49.22
C PRO A 9 39.53 -39.09 -48.08
N LEU A 10 39.80 -37.95 -47.46
CA LEU A 10 38.95 -37.32 -46.44
C LEU A 10 37.75 -36.69 -47.12
N LEU A 11 36.55 -37.29 -46.89
CA LEU A 11 35.26 -36.73 -47.29
C LEU A 11 34.88 -35.62 -46.31
N LEU A 12 34.90 -34.37 -46.73
CA LEU A 12 34.34 -33.22 -46.00
C LEU A 12 32.82 -33.26 -46.13
N VAL A 13 32.14 -33.70 -45.08
CA VAL A 13 30.69 -33.55 -44.95
C VAL A 13 30.44 -32.14 -44.37
N GLY A 14 30.00 -31.24 -45.23
CA GLY A 14 29.56 -29.93 -44.81
C GLY A 14 28.21 -30.03 -44.08
N THR A 15 28.20 -29.81 -42.76
CA THR A 15 26.99 -29.65 -41.96
C THR A 15 26.42 -28.25 -42.21
N VAL A 16 25.30 -28.19 -42.94
CA VAL A 16 24.48 -26.98 -43.03
C VAL A 16 23.77 -26.83 -41.70
N VAL A 17 24.22 -25.89 -40.88
CA VAL A 17 23.47 -25.48 -39.70
C VAL A 17 22.34 -24.58 -40.18
N ALA A 18 21.11 -25.11 -40.18
CA ALA A 18 19.90 -24.33 -40.34
C ALA A 18 19.77 -23.48 -39.08
N LEU A 19 19.92 -22.17 -39.21
CA LEU A 19 19.53 -21.19 -38.20
C LEU A 19 18.00 -21.28 -38.08
N ALA A 20 17.51 -21.91 -36.99
CA ALA A 20 16.12 -21.84 -36.59
C ALA A 20 15.84 -20.39 -36.21
N GLU A 21 15.02 -19.71 -36.99
CA GLU A 21 14.44 -18.45 -36.61
C GLU A 21 13.64 -18.65 -35.31
N LYS A 22 14.04 -17.86 -34.30
CA LYS A 22 13.32 -17.77 -33.02
C LYS A 22 11.92 -17.22 -33.32
N PRO A 23 10.84 -17.85 -32.86
CA PRO A 23 9.51 -17.27 -33.02
C PRO A 23 9.50 -15.90 -32.36
N GLU A 24 9.12 -14.86 -33.08
CA GLU A 24 8.74 -13.57 -32.51
C GLU A 24 7.60 -13.82 -31.52
N GLU A 25 7.92 -13.66 -30.25
CA GLU A 25 6.95 -13.59 -29.17
C GLU A 25 6.13 -12.32 -29.44
N LYS A 26 4.94 -12.50 -30.00
CA LYS A 26 3.95 -11.41 -30.07
C LYS A 26 3.62 -11.04 -28.65
N ASP A 27 4.13 -9.89 -28.22
CA ASP A 27 3.68 -9.20 -27.01
C ASP A 27 2.16 -9.11 -27.06
N GLY A 28 1.54 -10.03 -26.32
CA GLY A 28 0.12 -10.07 -26.09
C GLY A 28 -0.25 -9.02 -25.06
N ALA A 29 -1.06 -8.06 -25.51
CA ALA A 29 -1.93 -7.22 -24.71
C ALA A 29 -1.31 -6.62 -23.44
N GLU A 30 -0.62 -5.53 -23.60
CA GLU A 30 -0.47 -4.51 -22.56
C GLU A 30 -1.87 -4.07 -22.14
N GLY A 31 -2.33 -4.60 -21.02
CA GLY A 31 -3.39 -3.96 -20.23
C GLY A 31 -2.84 -2.59 -19.84
N GLY A 32 -3.36 -1.53 -20.45
CA GLY A 32 -2.90 -0.17 -20.24
C GLY A 32 -2.86 0.14 -18.75
N ALA A 33 -1.66 0.11 -18.16
CA ALA A 33 -1.42 0.66 -16.85
C ALA A 33 -1.84 2.12 -16.91
N ASP A 34 -2.77 2.53 -16.06
CA ASP A 34 -3.22 3.92 -15.99
C ASP A 34 -2.02 4.81 -15.63
N GLU A 35 -1.41 5.43 -16.63
CA GLU A 35 -0.21 6.26 -16.53
C GLU A 35 -0.47 7.61 -15.83
N ARG A 36 -1.55 7.73 -15.06
CA ARG A 36 -1.84 8.97 -14.35
C ARG A 36 -0.78 9.22 -13.28
N LYS A 37 -0.32 10.46 -13.29
CA LYS A 37 0.80 10.91 -12.48
C LYS A 37 0.51 10.75 -10.98
N TRP A 38 1.45 10.18 -10.26
CA TRP A 38 1.45 10.16 -8.81
C TRP A 38 1.57 11.57 -8.22
N ILE A 39 0.73 11.87 -7.24
CA ILE A 39 0.68 13.13 -6.50
C ILE A 39 1.19 12.83 -5.09
N SER A 40 2.32 13.44 -4.71
CA SER A 40 2.85 13.33 -3.35
C SER A 40 1.98 14.12 -2.37
N LEU A 41 1.71 13.51 -1.23
CA LEU A 41 1.06 14.17 -0.08
C LEU A 41 2.07 14.54 1.01
N ALA A 42 3.32 14.11 0.86
CA ALA A 42 4.40 14.50 1.76
C ALA A 42 4.70 16.01 1.63
N PRO A 43 5.04 16.70 2.72
CA PRO A 43 5.51 18.08 2.67
C PRO A 43 6.75 18.20 1.78
N THR A 44 6.81 19.29 1.01
CA THR A 44 7.97 19.59 0.13
C THR A 44 9.12 20.27 0.87
N LYS A 45 8.89 20.70 2.09
CA LYS A 45 9.85 21.36 2.98
C LYS A 45 9.79 20.71 4.36
N GLU A 46 10.80 20.96 5.17
CA GLU A 46 10.78 20.55 6.58
C GLU A 46 9.53 21.08 7.31
N GLY A 47 9.00 20.24 8.20
CA GLY A 47 7.79 20.53 8.97
C GLY A 47 6.54 19.87 8.40
N MET A 48 5.42 20.08 9.06
CA MET A 48 4.16 19.36 8.81
C MET A 48 3.45 19.73 7.51
N GLY A 49 3.76 20.87 6.88
CA GLY A 49 3.12 21.31 5.64
C GLY A 49 1.60 21.41 5.75
N SER A 50 0.88 20.63 4.94
CA SER A 50 -0.59 20.55 4.99
C SER A 50 -1.11 19.51 5.99
N TRP A 51 -0.26 18.89 6.78
CA TRP A 51 -0.65 17.98 7.83
C TRP A 51 -0.75 18.69 9.19
N LYS A 52 -1.66 18.23 10.02
CA LYS A 52 -1.85 18.77 11.38
C LYS A 52 -1.85 17.62 12.37
N ALA A 53 -1.10 17.78 13.47
CA ALA A 53 -1.21 16.91 14.62
C ALA A 53 -2.63 16.95 15.19
N LEU A 54 -3.13 15.80 15.62
CA LEU A 54 -4.44 15.66 16.22
C LEU A 54 -4.31 15.61 17.74
N ASN A 55 -5.23 16.26 18.44
CA ASN A 55 -5.35 16.18 19.89
C ASN A 55 -6.33 15.08 20.25
N PHE A 56 -5.84 14.00 20.87
CA PHE A 56 -6.63 12.87 21.38
C PHE A 56 -6.76 12.88 22.92
N GLY A 57 -5.94 13.72 23.60
CA GLY A 57 -5.92 13.82 25.07
C GLY A 57 -4.94 12.85 25.72
N GLY A 58 -3.78 12.65 25.12
CA GLY A 58 -2.74 11.73 25.59
C GLY A 58 -1.87 11.23 24.45
N GLU A 59 -1.93 11.93 23.33
CA GLU A 59 -1.12 11.66 22.13
C GLU A 59 0.38 11.87 22.37
N GLY A 60 1.20 11.15 21.63
CA GLY A 60 2.63 11.39 21.50
C GLY A 60 2.93 12.50 20.48
N ASP A 61 4.20 12.78 20.26
CA ASP A 61 4.65 13.78 19.29
C ASP A 61 4.52 13.27 17.86
N THR A 62 4.32 14.22 16.94
CA THR A 62 4.36 13.95 15.50
C THR A 62 5.31 14.91 14.82
N SER A 63 6.12 14.40 13.90
CA SER A 63 7.05 15.22 13.16
C SER A 63 7.28 14.70 11.75
N TRP A 64 7.52 15.62 10.80
CA TRP A 64 7.88 15.27 9.43
C TRP A 64 9.28 15.78 9.13
N LYS A 65 10.24 14.86 8.92
CA LYS A 65 11.65 15.17 8.65
C LYS A 65 12.17 14.26 7.52
N ASN A 66 12.93 14.83 6.60
CA ASN A 66 13.56 14.08 5.50
C ASN A 66 12.59 13.16 4.73
N GLY A 67 11.35 13.62 4.50
CA GLY A 67 10.32 12.85 3.79
C GLY A 67 9.69 11.72 4.61
N THR A 68 10.00 11.61 5.90
CA THR A 68 9.44 10.61 6.82
C THR A 68 8.60 11.29 7.90
N LEU A 69 7.37 10.84 8.06
CA LEU A 69 6.51 11.14 9.19
C LEU A 69 6.83 10.19 10.32
N THR A 70 7.17 10.73 11.49
CA THR A 70 7.23 9.97 12.74
C THR A 70 5.98 10.27 13.55
N ILE A 71 5.32 9.23 14.03
CA ILE A 71 4.21 9.28 14.97
C ILE A 71 4.66 8.54 16.22
N GLU A 72 4.89 9.27 17.31
CA GLU A 72 5.34 8.67 18.57
C GLU A 72 4.18 8.08 19.34
N GLU A 73 4.47 7.08 20.15
CA GLU A 73 3.51 6.41 21.01
C GLU A 73 2.86 7.39 21.98
N GLY A 74 1.52 7.31 22.08
CA GLY A 74 0.72 7.99 23.09
C GLY A 74 0.03 6.99 24.02
N ALA A 75 -0.80 7.49 24.92
CA ALA A 75 -1.59 6.66 25.83
C ALA A 75 -2.56 5.76 25.07
N GLU A 76 -3.14 6.28 23.99
CA GLU A 76 -4.02 5.58 23.05
C GLU A 76 -3.62 5.94 21.61
N LEU A 77 -4.37 6.84 20.96
CA LEU A 77 -4.12 7.29 19.61
C LEU A 77 -3.11 8.44 19.56
N THR A 78 -2.20 8.36 18.60
CA THR A 78 -1.44 9.50 18.09
C THR A 78 -1.64 9.55 16.58
N GLY A 79 -1.78 10.74 16.00
CA GLY A 79 -1.98 10.83 14.56
C GLY A 79 -2.02 12.23 14.00
N VAL A 80 -2.19 12.27 12.69
CA VAL A 80 -2.22 13.48 11.89
C VAL A 80 -3.37 13.46 10.91
N VAL A 81 -3.89 14.63 10.55
CA VAL A 81 -4.92 14.81 9.52
C VAL A 81 -4.41 15.74 8.43
N PHE A 82 -4.74 15.42 7.18
CA PHE A 82 -4.43 16.25 6.02
C PHE A 82 -5.46 17.36 5.86
N SER A 83 -4.99 18.59 5.82
CA SER A 83 -5.80 19.83 5.66
C SER A 83 -5.62 20.50 4.30
N GLY A 84 -4.92 19.85 3.37
CA GLY A 84 -4.72 20.35 2.01
C GLY A 84 -5.96 20.24 1.14
N LYS A 85 -5.93 20.89 -0.04
CA LYS A 85 -7.08 20.96 -0.95
C LYS A 85 -7.21 19.75 -1.90
N ASN A 86 -6.14 18.97 -2.09
CA ASN A 86 -6.08 17.90 -3.08
C ASN A 86 -6.35 16.53 -2.42
N LEU A 87 -7.55 16.36 -1.91
CA LEU A 87 -8.01 15.07 -1.41
C LEU A 87 -8.28 14.11 -2.56
N PRO A 88 -7.95 12.82 -2.42
CA PRO A 88 -8.33 11.83 -3.40
C PRO A 88 -9.85 11.62 -3.46
N GLU A 89 -10.37 11.39 -4.66
CA GLU A 89 -11.76 11.03 -4.91
C GLU A 89 -11.81 9.74 -5.73
N ALA A 90 -12.66 8.80 -5.32
CA ALA A 90 -12.78 7.50 -6.00
C ALA A 90 -13.21 7.65 -7.49
N PRO A 91 -12.62 6.89 -8.43
CA PRO A 91 -11.62 5.84 -8.20
C PRO A 91 -10.19 6.38 -8.08
N TYR A 92 -9.44 5.87 -7.11
CA TYR A 92 -8.03 6.23 -6.94
C TYR A 92 -7.23 5.10 -6.31
N GLU A 93 -5.92 5.19 -6.41
CA GLU A 93 -4.95 4.36 -5.72
C GLU A 93 -4.07 5.24 -4.82
N ILE A 94 -3.79 4.78 -3.63
CA ILE A 94 -2.93 5.46 -2.66
C ILE A 94 -1.97 4.47 -2.04
N GLU A 95 -0.74 4.90 -1.79
CA GLU A 95 0.27 4.07 -1.16
C GLU A 95 1.09 4.82 -0.13
N VAL A 96 1.61 4.09 0.83
CA VAL A 96 2.53 4.54 1.86
C VAL A 96 3.43 3.37 2.25
N GLU A 97 4.68 3.65 2.57
CA GLU A 97 5.52 2.71 3.31
C GLU A 97 5.47 3.04 4.80
N ALA A 98 5.22 2.03 5.61
CA ALA A 98 5.14 2.18 7.07
C ALA A 98 5.96 1.11 7.79
N ARG A 99 6.48 1.46 8.96
CA ARG A 99 7.11 0.51 9.88
C ARG A 99 6.78 0.82 11.33
N ARG A 100 6.60 -0.19 12.13
CA ARG A 100 6.58 -0.10 13.58
C ARG A 100 8.01 -0.03 14.09
N THR A 101 8.32 0.92 14.94
CA THR A 101 9.62 1.05 15.59
C THR A 101 9.60 0.59 17.04
N SER A 102 8.47 0.76 17.72
CA SER A 102 8.16 0.23 19.04
C SER A 102 6.65 0.15 19.26
N GLY A 103 6.21 -0.52 20.31
CA GLY A 103 4.80 -0.69 20.64
C GLY A 103 4.25 -2.03 20.15
N VAL A 104 2.94 -2.26 20.33
CA VAL A 104 2.34 -3.60 20.19
C VAL A 104 1.06 -3.65 19.38
N ASP A 105 0.55 -2.52 18.89
CA ASP A 105 -0.70 -2.45 18.15
C ASP A 105 -0.51 -1.83 16.76
N PHE A 106 -1.56 -1.28 16.15
CA PHE A 106 -1.45 -0.83 14.78
C PHE A 106 -0.47 0.36 14.63
N PHE A 107 0.41 0.19 13.62
CA PHE A 107 1.42 1.18 13.25
C PHE A 107 1.03 2.00 12.02
N CYS A 108 -0.09 1.66 11.38
CA CYS A 108 -0.68 2.43 10.30
C CYS A 108 -2.20 2.23 10.30
N GLY A 109 -2.92 3.15 10.92
CA GLY A 109 -4.33 3.38 10.74
C GLY A 109 -4.52 4.45 9.68
N PHE A 110 -4.84 4.04 8.44
CA PHE A 110 -4.95 4.93 7.30
C PHE A 110 -6.41 5.27 7.02
N THR A 111 -6.86 6.41 7.52
CA THR A 111 -8.20 6.95 7.25
C THR A 111 -8.22 7.66 5.91
N LEU A 112 -9.22 7.34 5.10
CA LEU A 112 -9.33 7.87 3.72
C LEU A 112 -10.79 7.89 3.21
N PRO A 113 -11.14 8.78 2.26
CA PRO A 113 -12.46 8.84 1.66
C PRO A 113 -12.66 7.64 0.71
N VAL A 114 -13.82 6.96 0.79
CA VAL A 114 -14.06 5.72 0.02
C VAL A 114 -15.13 5.85 -1.07
N ARG A 115 -16.17 6.63 -0.88
CA ARG A 115 -17.21 6.88 -1.90
C ARG A 115 -17.26 8.35 -2.32
N ASP A 116 -17.22 9.18 -1.32
CA ASP A 116 -17.24 10.63 -1.40
C ASP A 116 -16.43 11.21 -0.25
N ALA A 117 -16.24 12.52 -0.23
CA ALA A 117 -15.45 13.19 0.82
C ALA A 117 -16.02 13.06 2.24
N LYS A 118 -17.26 12.59 2.40
CA LYS A 118 -17.91 12.43 3.70
C LYS A 118 -17.90 11.00 4.19
N THR A 119 -17.80 10.02 3.30
CA THR A 119 -17.77 8.59 3.64
C THR A 119 -16.32 8.13 3.73
N CYS A 120 -15.79 8.06 4.93
CA CYS A 120 -14.42 7.64 5.19
C CYS A 120 -14.38 6.27 5.87
N MET A 121 -13.28 5.56 5.68
CA MET A 121 -12.94 4.32 6.39
C MET A 121 -11.48 4.37 6.82
N THR A 122 -11.14 3.54 7.81
CA THR A 122 -9.74 3.35 8.21
C THR A 122 -9.26 1.97 7.80
N PHE A 123 -8.20 1.90 7.00
CA PHE A 123 -7.44 0.66 6.81
C PHE A 123 -6.49 0.49 7.99
N ILE A 124 -6.61 -0.61 8.70
CA ILE A 124 -5.77 -0.94 9.86
C ILE A 124 -4.66 -1.89 9.43
N CYS A 125 -3.44 -1.59 9.85
CA CYS A 125 -2.27 -2.43 9.63
C CYS A 125 -1.59 -2.72 10.96
N GLY A 126 -1.72 -3.97 11.45
CA GLY A 126 -1.15 -4.43 12.70
C GLY A 126 -2.00 -4.14 13.95
N GLY A 127 -3.31 -4.11 13.82
CA GLY A 127 -4.21 -3.87 14.94
C GLY A 127 -4.45 -5.08 15.84
N TRP A 128 -5.21 -4.86 16.91
CA TRP A 128 -5.63 -5.86 17.88
C TRP A 128 -4.48 -6.72 18.42
N GLY A 129 -3.47 -6.05 18.94
CA GLY A 129 -2.29 -6.73 19.47
C GLY A 129 -1.23 -7.02 18.41
N GLY A 130 -1.23 -6.29 17.30
CA GLY A 130 -0.10 -6.20 16.37
C GLY A 130 -0.23 -6.96 15.06
N GLY A 131 -1.34 -7.67 14.79
CA GLY A 131 -1.42 -8.53 13.62
C GLY A 131 -2.64 -8.39 12.71
N VAL A 132 -3.73 -7.78 13.15
CA VAL A 132 -4.94 -7.65 12.33
C VAL A 132 -4.74 -6.60 11.24
N VAL A 133 -5.17 -6.96 10.02
CA VAL A 133 -5.19 -6.09 8.83
C VAL A 133 -6.60 -6.11 8.26
N GLY A 134 -7.14 -4.95 7.86
CA GLY A 134 -8.44 -4.85 7.21
C GLY A 134 -9.04 -3.45 7.28
N PHE A 135 -10.19 -3.27 6.64
CA PHE A 135 -10.95 -2.02 6.68
C PHE A 135 -11.94 -1.98 7.83
N SER A 136 -11.99 -0.86 8.52
CA SER A 136 -12.90 -0.59 9.62
C SER A 136 -13.67 0.72 9.35
N SER A 137 -15.06 0.76 9.27
CA SER A 137 -15.93 -0.36 9.54
C SER A 137 -16.83 -0.64 8.32
N ILE A 138 -17.23 -1.91 8.15
CA ILE A 138 -18.22 -2.34 7.15
C ILE A 138 -19.45 -2.87 7.89
N ASP A 139 -20.64 -2.30 7.62
CA ASP A 139 -21.90 -2.63 8.29
C ASP A 139 -21.85 -2.55 9.81
N GLY A 140 -20.98 -1.67 10.33
CA GLY A 140 -20.75 -1.48 11.75
C GLY A 140 -19.78 -2.48 12.39
N MET A 141 -19.21 -3.40 11.60
CA MET A 141 -18.22 -4.37 12.07
C MET A 141 -16.80 -3.86 11.79
N ASP A 142 -15.93 -3.97 12.77
CA ASP A 142 -14.52 -3.57 12.66
C ASP A 142 -13.69 -4.54 11.80
N ALA A 143 -12.45 -4.18 11.52
CA ALA A 143 -11.52 -5.01 10.72
C ALA A 143 -11.29 -6.41 11.31
N SER A 144 -11.42 -6.57 12.62
CA SER A 144 -11.33 -7.89 13.29
C SER A 144 -12.58 -8.76 13.15
N GLU A 145 -13.70 -8.20 12.66
CA GLU A 145 -15.02 -8.84 12.68
C GLU A 145 -15.65 -8.97 11.30
N ASN A 146 -15.20 -8.16 10.32
CA ASN A 146 -15.73 -8.21 8.96
C ASN A 146 -14.84 -9.03 8.01
N GLU A 147 -15.34 -9.28 6.80
CA GLU A 147 -14.70 -10.15 5.79
C GLU A 147 -13.36 -9.64 5.26
N THR A 148 -12.98 -8.39 5.52
CA THR A 148 -11.67 -7.85 5.13
C THR A 148 -10.58 -8.19 6.13
N GLY A 149 -10.97 -8.70 7.30
CA GLY A 149 -10.07 -9.06 8.39
C GLY A 149 -9.14 -10.20 8.03
N SER A 150 -7.86 -9.98 8.18
CA SER A 150 -6.83 -11.01 8.05
C SER A 150 -5.75 -10.82 9.11
N TYR A 151 -4.91 -11.84 9.29
CA TYR A 151 -3.80 -11.77 10.23
C TYR A 151 -2.46 -11.83 9.48
N GLN A 152 -1.55 -10.92 9.82
CA GLN A 152 -0.19 -10.90 9.34
C GLN A 152 0.78 -10.59 10.48
N ALA A 153 1.84 -11.38 10.62
CA ALA A 153 2.93 -11.08 11.53
C ALA A 153 3.80 -9.94 10.95
N PHE A 154 4.03 -8.92 11.75
CA PHE A 154 4.89 -7.80 11.39
C PHE A 154 6.15 -7.80 12.25
N LYS A 155 7.30 -7.60 11.60
CA LYS A 155 8.59 -7.42 12.27
C LYS A 155 8.82 -5.95 12.55
N ASP A 156 9.29 -5.64 13.75
CA ASP A 156 9.67 -4.28 14.09
C ASP A 156 10.82 -3.79 13.20
N LYS A 157 10.81 -2.49 12.92
CA LYS A 157 11.79 -1.79 12.09
C LYS A 157 11.85 -2.24 10.62
N GLN A 158 11.01 -3.18 10.19
CA GLN A 158 10.85 -3.56 8.80
C GLN A 158 9.84 -2.64 8.10
N TRP A 159 10.20 -2.10 6.94
CA TRP A 159 9.30 -1.36 6.09
C TRP A 159 8.35 -2.30 5.35
N TYR A 160 7.08 -1.91 5.30
CA TYR A 160 6.01 -2.56 4.56
C TYR A 160 5.36 -1.55 3.63
N LYS A 161 5.23 -1.90 2.36
CA LYS A 161 4.53 -1.08 1.39
C LYS A 161 3.04 -1.39 1.43
N ILE A 162 2.24 -0.45 1.85
CA ILE A 162 0.78 -0.53 1.90
C ILE A 162 0.25 0.17 0.67
N ARG A 163 -0.56 -0.51 -0.12
CA ARG A 163 -1.22 0.00 -1.32
C ARG A 163 -2.71 -0.28 -1.25
N LEU A 164 -3.52 0.75 -1.46
CA LEU A 164 -4.96 0.69 -1.39
C LEU A 164 -5.54 1.18 -2.72
N GLU A 165 -6.44 0.39 -3.30
CA GLU A 165 -7.24 0.77 -4.46
C GLU A 165 -8.68 0.99 -4.00
N ILE A 166 -9.19 2.18 -4.25
CA ILE A 166 -10.50 2.64 -3.80
C ILE A 166 -11.35 2.94 -5.02
N ARG A 167 -12.41 2.16 -5.20
CA ARG A 167 -13.45 2.41 -6.20
C ARG A 167 -14.80 2.66 -5.52
N LYS A 168 -15.79 3.12 -6.26
CA LYS A 168 -17.13 3.43 -5.70
C LYS A 168 -17.79 2.23 -5.01
N GLU A 169 -17.57 1.03 -5.54
CA GLU A 169 -18.24 -0.19 -5.09
C GLU A 169 -17.25 -1.32 -4.75
N SER A 170 -15.94 -1.04 -4.66
CA SER A 170 -14.96 -2.04 -4.26
C SER A 170 -13.74 -1.42 -3.57
N LEU A 171 -13.14 -2.18 -2.67
CA LEU A 171 -11.92 -1.85 -1.96
C LEU A 171 -10.93 -3.00 -2.10
N LYS A 172 -9.69 -2.67 -2.46
CA LYS A 172 -8.59 -3.65 -2.46
C LYS A 172 -7.43 -3.12 -1.64
N ALA A 173 -6.71 -4.02 -1.02
CA ALA A 173 -5.52 -3.69 -0.24
C ALA A 173 -4.41 -4.72 -0.42
N TRP A 174 -3.19 -4.22 -0.54
CA TRP A 174 -1.97 -5.03 -0.61
C TRP A 174 -0.99 -4.56 0.45
N ILE A 175 -0.27 -5.52 1.01
CA ILE A 175 0.95 -5.26 1.77
C ILE A 175 2.10 -5.94 1.02
N ASP A 176 3.08 -5.14 0.61
CA ASP A 176 4.12 -5.52 -0.35
C ASP A 176 3.50 -6.07 -1.65
N SER A 177 3.76 -7.30 -2.03
CA SER A 177 3.18 -7.94 -3.22
C SER A 177 1.92 -8.75 -2.93
N ARG A 178 1.52 -8.90 -1.66
CA ARG A 178 0.41 -9.76 -1.26
C ARG A 178 -0.90 -8.98 -1.21
N GLU A 179 -1.87 -9.39 -2.01
CA GLU A 179 -3.25 -8.93 -1.88
C GLU A 179 -3.89 -9.55 -0.63
N LEU A 180 -4.41 -8.69 0.25
CA LEU A 180 -5.03 -9.10 1.51
C LEU A 180 -6.53 -8.82 1.53
N VAL A 181 -6.99 -7.85 0.76
CA VAL A 181 -8.40 -7.47 0.67
C VAL A 181 -8.78 -7.28 -0.78
N ASP A 182 -9.88 -7.92 -1.18
CA ASP A 182 -10.65 -7.65 -2.40
C ASP A 182 -12.14 -7.81 -2.05
N VAL A 183 -12.83 -6.71 -1.79
CA VAL A 183 -14.20 -6.70 -1.30
C VAL A 183 -15.12 -5.83 -2.15
N ASN A 184 -16.31 -6.37 -2.48
CA ASN A 184 -17.38 -5.60 -3.10
C ASN A 184 -18.17 -4.87 -1.99
N THR A 185 -18.31 -3.56 -2.12
CA THR A 185 -18.99 -2.71 -1.13
C THR A 185 -20.32 -2.17 -1.61
N LYS A 186 -20.86 -2.70 -2.73
CA LYS A 186 -22.15 -2.31 -3.25
C LYS A 186 -23.26 -2.60 -2.22
N GLY A 187 -24.04 -1.56 -1.89
CA GLY A 187 -25.12 -1.69 -0.92
C GLY A 187 -24.70 -1.81 0.55
N ARG A 188 -23.38 -1.84 0.83
CA ARG A 188 -22.86 -1.95 2.20
C ARG A 188 -22.83 -0.57 2.89
N LYS A 189 -23.00 -0.56 4.19
CA LYS A 189 -22.79 0.63 5.01
C LYS A 189 -21.30 0.76 5.33
N LEU A 190 -20.68 1.81 4.83
CA LEU A 190 -19.27 2.11 5.08
C LEU A 190 -19.17 3.29 6.02
N GLY A 191 -18.20 3.26 6.93
CA GLY A 191 -17.98 4.34 7.88
C GLY A 191 -16.72 4.15 8.70
N LEU A 192 -16.51 5.07 9.61
CA LEU A 192 -15.47 4.97 10.63
C LEU A 192 -15.99 4.22 11.84
N ARG A 193 -15.07 3.57 12.56
CA ARG A 193 -15.36 3.13 13.93
C ARG A 193 -15.69 4.34 14.77
N PHE A 194 -16.77 4.25 15.54
CA PHE A 194 -17.16 5.31 16.49
C PHE A 194 -16.03 5.59 17.49
N GLY A 195 -15.72 6.87 17.68
CA GLY A 195 -14.74 7.33 18.67
C GLY A 195 -13.65 8.19 18.11
N SER A 196 -12.51 8.23 18.79
CA SER A 196 -11.43 9.21 18.54
C SER A 196 -10.82 9.13 17.14
N ILE A 197 -10.87 7.97 16.48
CA ILE A 197 -10.36 7.77 15.11
C ILE A 197 -11.10 8.66 14.08
N GLU A 198 -12.31 9.08 14.35
CA GLU A 198 -13.09 9.98 13.48
C GLU A 198 -12.39 11.31 13.25
N LYS A 199 -11.53 11.75 14.16
CA LYS A 199 -10.72 12.97 14.01
C LYS A 199 -9.73 12.88 12.84
N CYS A 200 -9.40 11.67 12.38
CA CYS A 200 -8.51 11.45 11.23
C CYS A 200 -9.20 11.71 9.87
N ALA A 201 -10.51 11.92 9.84
CA ALA A 201 -11.23 12.20 8.59
C ALA A 201 -10.93 13.63 8.07
N PRO A 202 -10.94 13.84 6.74
CA PRO A 202 -11.23 12.86 5.68
C PRO A 202 -10.02 12.04 5.26
N LEU A 203 -8.79 12.48 5.52
CA LEU A 203 -7.55 11.78 5.21
C LEU A 203 -6.59 11.93 6.38
N GLY A 204 -6.23 10.83 7.01
CA GLY A 204 -5.39 10.86 8.21
C GLY A 204 -4.60 9.59 8.42
N LEU A 205 -3.57 9.70 9.24
CA LEU A 205 -2.69 8.61 9.64
C LEU A 205 -2.63 8.59 11.16
N ALA A 206 -2.78 7.43 11.75
CA ALA A 206 -2.72 7.26 13.20
C ALA A 206 -2.06 5.93 13.59
N THR A 207 -1.61 5.88 14.84
CA THR A 207 -1.12 4.68 15.53
C THR A 207 -1.86 4.49 16.83
N TRP A 208 -1.87 3.27 17.37
CA TRP A 208 -2.42 2.97 18.68
C TRP A 208 -1.30 2.39 19.56
N GLN A 209 -0.95 3.06 20.66
CA GLN A 209 0.09 2.63 21.60
C GLN A 209 1.34 2.09 20.88
N THR A 210 1.77 2.82 19.86
CA THR A 210 2.80 2.35 18.91
C THR A 210 3.51 3.55 18.30
N THR A 211 4.83 3.50 18.28
CA THR A 211 5.66 4.44 17.52
C THR A 211 5.87 3.88 16.12
N ALA A 212 5.56 4.68 15.13
CA ALA A 212 5.71 4.32 13.73
C ALA A 212 6.41 5.40 12.90
N GLU A 213 6.99 4.98 11.81
CA GLU A 213 7.50 5.85 10.76
C GLU A 213 6.80 5.52 9.44
N LEU A 214 6.44 6.58 8.70
CA LEU A 214 5.73 6.48 7.42
C LEU A 214 6.42 7.38 6.40
N ARG A 215 6.52 6.90 5.13
CA ARG A 215 7.15 7.64 4.05
C ARG A 215 6.53 7.29 2.70
N GLY A 216 6.89 8.03 1.63
CA GLY A 216 6.46 7.73 0.27
C GLY A 216 4.95 7.87 0.05
N LEU A 217 4.25 8.62 0.90
CA LEU A 217 2.81 8.82 0.83
C LEU A 217 2.44 9.58 -0.44
N ARG A 218 1.69 8.91 -1.33
CA ARG A 218 1.26 9.44 -2.62
C ARG A 218 0.00 8.74 -3.13
N TRP A 219 -0.73 9.43 -3.97
CA TRP A 219 -1.92 8.88 -4.62
C TRP A 219 -1.96 9.21 -6.12
N ARG A 220 -2.77 8.48 -6.85
CA ARG A 220 -3.11 8.78 -8.25
C ARG A 220 -4.55 8.45 -8.53
N LYS A 221 -5.14 9.17 -9.47
CA LYS A 221 -6.49 8.85 -9.95
C LYS A 221 -6.43 7.62 -10.86
N LEU A 222 -7.42 6.75 -10.76
CA LEU A 222 -7.59 5.60 -11.64
C LEU A 222 -8.61 5.90 -12.75
N ALA A 223 -8.62 5.09 -13.79
CA ALA A 223 -9.71 5.05 -14.76
C ALA A 223 -10.98 4.47 -14.12
N ASP A 224 -12.14 4.91 -14.61
CA ASP A 224 -13.45 4.41 -14.19
C ASP A 224 -13.66 2.93 -14.58
#